data_98cc91fa89f4cc4ba77d19a167d15eaa
#
_entry.id   98cc91fa89f4cc4ba77d19a167d15eaa
#
_cell.length_a   1.000
_cell.length_b   1.000
_cell.length_c   1.000
_cell.angle_alpha   90.00
_cell.angle_beta   90.00
_cell.angle_gamma   90.00
#
_symmetry.space_group_name_H-M   'P 1'
#
loop_
_entity.id
_entity.type
_entity.pdbx_description
1 polymer ?
#
loop_
_entity_poly.entity_id
_entity_poly.type
_entity_poly.pdbx_seq_one_letter_code
_entity_poly.pdbx_strand_id
1 'polypeptide(L)'
;MQVLGRVFLLVLFSAILVSSISLAQDRSASLLAQLKAARVMSNPEPLVIGGHQVCPAAGNAKEQDMTTLDSRKNRVDIPAPNSYIPIGWSVMAKLPSASPDDLQGAPVMVEGYLSHQVKVQDEKPGESANCNLLQPNEVDWHMYITNAPNQGIAQAVIVETTPRTRPLHHWNEVALQKLVNTNNQVRISGWLMYDFQHVSEIGTERATVWEVHPITRIEVADGKGGWTDVEHAR
;
A
#
# COMPACT_ATOMS: atom_id res chain seq x y z
N MET A 1 -25.19 31.43 -42.64
CA MET A 1 -23.81 30.98 -42.38
C MET A 1 -23.48 30.70 -40.91
N GLN A 2 -24.44 30.50 -40.01
CA GLN A 2 -24.16 30.25 -38.58
C GLN A 2 -24.39 28.81 -38.12
N VAL A 3 -24.91 27.92 -38.93
CA VAL A 3 -25.25 26.54 -38.54
C VAL A 3 -24.09 25.56 -38.73
N LEU A 4 -23.15 25.80 -39.65
CA LEU A 4 -21.99 24.90 -39.89
C LEU A 4 -20.94 24.94 -38.77
N GLY A 5 -20.77 26.07 -38.05
CA GLY A 5 -19.75 26.19 -37.03
C GLY A 5 -20.03 25.41 -35.72
N ARG A 6 -21.33 25.18 -35.42
CA ARG A 6 -21.71 24.46 -34.18
C ARG A 6 -21.58 22.94 -34.31
N VAL A 7 -21.77 22.38 -35.51
CA VAL A 7 -21.62 20.94 -35.74
C VAL A 7 -20.15 20.53 -35.71
N PHE A 8 -19.25 21.36 -36.22
CA PHE A 8 -17.80 21.05 -36.24
C PHE A 8 -17.20 21.08 -34.82
N LEU A 9 -17.69 21.96 -33.94
CA LEU A 9 -17.19 22.01 -32.54
C LEU A 9 -17.62 20.79 -31.71
N LEU A 10 -18.85 20.30 -31.93
CA LEU A 10 -19.38 19.11 -31.27
C LEU A 10 -18.64 17.83 -31.67
N VAL A 11 -18.28 17.68 -32.93
CA VAL A 11 -17.56 16.51 -33.45
C VAL A 11 -16.11 16.49 -32.96
N LEU A 12 -15.45 17.65 -32.88
CA LEU A 12 -14.10 17.76 -32.31
C LEU A 12 -14.05 17.43 -30.79
N PHE A 13 -15.04 17.91 -30.04
CA PHE A 13 -15.14 17.59 -28.60
C PHE A 13 -15.37 16.09 -28.36
N SER A 14 -16.23 15.46 -29.17
CA SER A 14 -16.50 14.01 -29.08
C SER A 14 -15.25 13.18 -29.43
N ALA A 15 -14.50 13.56 -30.46
CA ALA A 15 -13.30 12.86 -30.87
C ALA A 15 -12.17 12.95 -29.83
N ILE A 16 -12.00 14.11 -29.18
CA ILE A 16 -11.01 14.30 -28.13
C ILE A 16 -11.38 13.49 -26.87
N LEU A 17 -12.68 13.44 -26.51
CA LEU A 17 -13.16 12.67 -25.37
C LEU A 17 -12.96 11.16 -25.59
N VAL A 18 -13.30 10.64 -26.75
CA VAL A 18 -13.12 9.22 -27.09
C VAL A 18 -11.65 8.83 -27.09
N SER A 19 -10.78 9.68 -27.64
CA SER A 19 -9.33 9.43 -27.65
C SER A 19 -8.73 9.41 -26.25
N SER A 20 -9.16 10.30 -25.37
CA SER A 20 -8.66 10.35 -24.00
C SER A 20 -9.13 9.16 -23.15
N ILE A 21 -10.33 8.68 -23.35
CA ILE A 21 -10.86 7.48 -22.68
C ILE A 21 -10.09 6.23 -23.15
N SER A 22 -9.85 6.08 -24.44
CA SER A 22 -9.08 4.95 -24.99
C SER A 22 -7.66 4.91 -24.43
N LEU A 23 -6.95 6.04 -24.40
CA LEU A 23 -5.60 6.14 -23.83
C LEU A 23 -5.55 5.83 -22.32
N ALA A 24 -6.57 6.21 -21.57
CA ALA A 24 -6.65 5.91 -20.15
C ALA A 24 -6.91 4.41 -19.90
N GLN A 25 -7.76 3.78 -20.71
CA GLN A 25 -8.01 2.34 -20.64
C GLN A 25 -6.77 1.53 -21.02
N ASP A 26 -6.04 1.92 -22.06
CA ASP A 26 -4.82 1.24 -22.49
C ASP A 26 -3.72 1.33 -21.41
N ARG A 27 -3.58 2.47 -20.74
CA ARG A 27 -2.64 2.63 -19.63
C ARG A 27 -3.01 1.77 -18.43
N SER A 28 -4.29 1.70 -18.09
CA SER A 28 -4.78 0.86 -17.00
C SER A 28 -4.55 -0.63 -17.27
N ALA A 29 -4.87 -1.10 -18.47
CA ALA A 29 -4.65 -2.47 -18.91
C ALA A 29 -3.15 -2.83 -18.89
N SER A 30 -2.30 -1.92 -19.38
CA SER A 30 -0.84 -2.09 -19.33
C SER A 30 -0.30 -2.19 -17.91
N LEU A 31 -0.79 -1.37 -16.98
CA LEU A 31 -0.38 -1.42 -15.58
C LEU A 31 -0.82 -2.73 -14.91
N LEU A 32 -2.05 -3.18 -15.12
CA LEU A 32 -2.51 -4.46 -14.58
C LEU A 32 -1.69 -5.64 -15.12
N ALA A 33 -1.31 -5.61 -16.40
CA ALA A 33 -0.44 -6.61 -16.99
C ALA A 33 0.97 -6.59 -16.36
N GLN A 34 1.54 -5.41 -16.06
CA GLN A 34 2.81 -5.27 -15.37
C GLN A 34 2.73 -5.83 -13.95
N LEU A 35 1.71 -5.46 -13.17
CA LEU A 35 1.50 -5.98 -11.82
C LEU A 35 1.41 -7.51 -11.84
N LYS A 36 0.62 -8.06 -12.76
CA LYS A 36 0.45 -9.52 -12.91
C LYS A 36 1.76 -10.22 -13.25
N ALA A 37 2.57 -9.66 -14.14
CA ALA A 37 3.84 -10.23 -14.56
C ALA A 37 4.95 -10.14 -13.49
N ALA A 38 4.88 -9.13 -12.61
CA ALA A 38 5.90 -8.87 -11.59
C ALA A 38 5.67 -9.57 -10.26
N ARG A 39 4.61 -10.38 -10.15
CA ARG A 39 4.29 -11.09 -8.90
C ARG A 39 5.39 -12.03 -8.47
N VAL A 40 5.67 -12.03 -7.17
CA VAL A 40 6.61 -12.94 -6.53
C VAL A 40 5.88 -13.65 -5.39
N MET A 41 6.08 -14.96 -5.29
CA MET A 41 5.57 -15.75 -4.17
C MET A 41 6.15 -15.22 -2.86
N SER A 42 5.33 -15.16 -1.82
CA SER A 42 5.80 -14.77 -0.49
C SER A 42 6.77 -15.79 0.09
N ASN A 43 7.78 -15.28 0.79
CA ASN A 43 8.67 -16.08 1.63
C ASN A 43 8.43 -15.66 3.09
N PRO A 44 7.47 -16.30 3.78
CA PRO A 44 7.13 -15.92 5.14
C PRO A 44 8.15 -16.49 6.14
N GLU A 45 8.43 -15.68 7.17
CA GLU A 45 9.34 -16.07 8.25
C GLU A 45 8.63 -16.01 9.61
N PRO A 46 9.06 -16.82 10.58
CA PRO A 46 8.55 -16.74 11.94
C PRO A 46 8.93 -15.39 12.58
N LEU A 47 8.13 -14.93 13.53
CA LEU A 47 8.53 -13.82 14.39
C LEU A 47 9.43 -14.32 15.50
N VAL A 48 10.62 -13.75 15.60
CA VAL A 48 11.63 -14.06 16.61
C VAL A 48 11.92 -12.84 17.44
N ILE A 49 11.76 -12.93 18.76
CA ILE A 49 12.06 -11.85 19.72
C ILE A 49 13.02 -12.38 20.76
N GLY A 50 14.11 -11.67 20.98
CA GLY A 50 15.13 -12.09 21.96
C GLY A 50 15.74 -13.47 21.67
N GLY A 51 15.78 -13.88 20.41
CA GLY A 51 16.27 -15.20 19.99
C GLY A 51 15.25 -16.35 20.11
N HIS A 52 14.03 -16.07 20.53
CA HIS A 52 12.97 -17.05 20.67
C HIS A 52 11.85 -16.84 19.63
N GLN A 53 11.43 -17.90 18.97
CA GLN A 53 10.26 -17.85 18.12
C GLN A 53 9.00 -17.66 18.97
N VAL A 54 8.31 -16.53 18.75
CA VAL A 54 7.06 -16.17 19.45
C VAL A 54 5.82 -16.38 18.59
N CYS A 55 5.98 -16.39 17.25
CA CYS A 55 4.90 -16.65 16.31
C CYS A 55 5.43 -17.37 15.07
N PRO A 56 4.76 -18.43 14.57
CA PRO A 56 5.18 -19.11 13.35
C PRO A 56 5.02 -18.23 12.10
N ALA A 57 5.63 -18.64 10.99
CA ALA A 57 5.56 -17.93 9.72
C ALA A 57 4.12 -17.75 9.19
N ALA A 58 3.26 -18.70 9.44
CA ALA A 58 1.86 -18.70 9.02
C ALA A 58 0.89 -18.08 10.06
N GLY A 59 1.42 -17.40 11.08
CA GLY A 59 0.57 -16.87 12.16
C GLY A 59 -0.07 -17.98 13.01
N ASN A 60 -1.21 -17.70 13.64
CA ASN A 60 -1.95 -18.68 14.44
C ASN A 60 -3.42 -18.83 14.03
N ALA A 61 -3.81 -18.33 12.87
CA ALA A 61 -5.13 -18.57 12.30
C ALA A 61 -5.36 -20.07 12.09
N LYS A 62 -6.64 -20.49 12.16
CA LYS A 62 -7.04 -21.89 11.97
C LYS A 62 -7.66 -22.15 10.61
N GLU A 63 -8.31 -21.15 10.06
CA GLU A 63 -8.95 -21.20 8.75
C GLU A 63 -7.88 -21.08 7.64
N GLN A 64 -8.03 -21.89 6.58
CA GLN A 64 -7.01 -22.00 5.52
C GLN A 64 -6.77 -20.67 4.76
N ASP A 65 -7.82 -19.93 4.49
CA ASP A 65 -7.73 -18.63 3.82
C ASP A 65 -7.02 -17.60 4.71
N MET A 66 -7.31 -17.60 6.00
CA MET A 66 -6.63 -16.77 6.99
C MET A 66 -5.16 -17.14 7.16
N THR A 67 -4.82 -18.43 7.25
CA THR A 67 -3.44 -18.90 7.30
C THR A 67 -2.65 -18.48 6.03
N THR A 68 -3.34 -18.48 4.89
CA THR A 68 -2.75 -18.02 3.63
C THR A 68 -2.51 -16.50 3.65
N LEU A 69 -3.46 -15.73 4.17
CA LEU A 69 -3.32 -14.27 4.35
C LEU A 69 -2.17 -13.95 5.32
N ASP A 70 -2.13 -14.60 6.49
CA ASP A 70 -1.08 -14.46 7.49
C ASP A 70 0.32 -14.74 6.88
N SER A 71 0.44 -15.80 6.07
CA SER A 71 1.69 -16.11 5.37
C SER A 71 2.09 -15.02 4.36
N ARG A 72 1.13 -14.32 3.74
CA ARG A 72 1.42 -13.18 2.86
C ARG A 72 1.85 -11.94 3.66
N LYS A 73 1.20 -11.68 4.78
CA LYS A 73 1.56 -10.62 5.73
C LYS A 73 2.98 -10.80 6.27
N ASN A 74 3.36 -12.03 6.55
CA ASN A 74 4.60 -12.40 7.24
C ASN A 74 5.83 -12.58 6.32
N ARG A 75 5.75 -12.14 5.06
CA ARG A 75 6.89 -12.18 4.14
C ARG A 75 8.01 -11.23 4.56
N VAL A 76 9.25 -11.60 4.27
CA VAL A 76 10.45 -10.83 4.65
C VAL A 76 11.34 -10.46 3.47
N ASP A 77 11.05 -10.98 2.29
CA ASP A 77 11.81 -10.69 1.08
C ASP A 77 11.67 -9.22 0.68
N ILE A 78 12.77 -8.64 0.21
CA ILE A 78 12.84 -7.24 -0.23
C ILE A 78 13.00 -7.22 -1.75
N PRO A 79 12.13 -6.51 -2.50
CA PRO A 79 12.26 -6.36 -3.93
C PRO A 79 13.59 -5.69 -4.32
N ALA A 80 14.12 -6.02 -5.50
CA ALA A 80 15.25 -5.28 -6.02
C ALA A 80 14.90 -3.79 -6.18
N PRO A 81 15.83 -2.85 -5.93
CA PRO A 81 15.54 -1.40 -5.90
C PRO A 81 14.81 -0.86 -7.13
N ASN A 82 15.05 -1.45 -8.31
CA ASN A 82 14.48 -1.01 -9.58
C ASN A 82 13.25 -1.83 -10.02
N SER A 83 12.74 -2.72 -9.18
CA SER A 83 11.61 -3.58 -9.53
C SER A 83 10.24 -3.03 -9.13
N TYR A 84 10.20 -1.98 -8.33
CA TYR A 84 8.94 -1.39 -7.88
C TYR A 84 8.17 -0.74 -9.03
N ILE A 85 6.92 -1.09 -9.17
CA ILE A 85 6.01 -0.52 -10.16
C ILE A 85 5.35 0.71 -9.53
N PRO A 86 5.55 1.92 -10.10
CA PRO A 86 4.84 3.10 -9.63
C PRO A 86 3.34 2.94 -9.84
N ILE A 87 2.58 3.06 -8.77
CA ILE A 87 1.12 3.03 -8.82
C ILE A 87 0.57 4.32 -8.20
N GLY A 88 -0.21 5.08 -8.96
CA GLY A 88 -0.85 6.27 -8.42
C GLY A 88 -1.90 5.90 -7.37
N TRP A 89 -2.02 6.71 -6.32
CA TRP A 89 -2.99 6.51 -5.25
C TRP A 89 -4.41 6.24 -5.80
N SER A 90 -4.87 7.04 -6.75
CA SER A 90 -6.21 6.91 -7.35
C SER A 90 -6.42 5.62 -8.13
N VAL A 91 -5.35 5.01 -8.63
CA VAL A 91 -5.39 3.70 -9.29
C VAL A 91 -5.42 2.59 -8.24
N MET A 92 -4.56 2.67 -7.23
CA MET A 92 -4.52 1.71 -6.13
C MET A 92 -5.86 1.61 -5.40
N ALA A 93 -6.50 2.76 -5.13
CA ALA A 93 -7.82 2.81 -4.52
C ALA A 93 -8.95 2.18 -5.36
N LYS A 94 -8.70 1.87 -6.64
CA LYS A 94 -9.68 1.31 -7.58
C LYS A 94 -9.22 0.00 -8.22
N LEU A 95 -8.17 -0.63 -7.70
CA LEU A 95 -7.75 -1.94 -8.21
C LEU A 95 -8.89 -2.96 -8.13
N PRO A 96 -9.01 -3.84 -9.13
CA PRO A 96 -10.09 -4.82 -9.16
C PRO A 96 -9.95 -5.85 -8.03
N SER A 97 -11.07 -6.21 -7.41
CA SER A 97 -11.15 -7.21 -6.34
C SER A 97 -11.61 -8.60 -6.84
N ALA A 98 -11.97 -8.72 -8.12
CA ALA A 98 -12.54 -9.96 -8.66
C ALA A 98 -11.54 -11.13 -8.73
N SER A 99 -10.24 -10.83 -8.89
CA SER A 99 -9.17 -11.83 -8.93
C SER A 99 -7.93 -11.28 -8.25
N PRO A 100 -7.97 -11.11 -6.90
CA PRO A 100 -6.87 -10.47 -6.18
C PRO A 100 -5.56 -11.25 -6.32
N ASP A 101 -5.61 -12.56 -6.39
CA ASP A 101 -4.43 -13.42 -6.58
C ASP A 101 -3.68 -13.13 -7.89
N ASP A 102 -4.31 -12.50 -8.86
CA ASP A 102 -3.65 -12.07 -10.09
C ASP A 102 -2.70 -10.87 -9.88
N LEU A 103 -2.84 -10.12 -8.82
CA LEU A 103 -2.09 -8.89 -8.57
C LEU A 103 -1.25 -8.92 -7.28
N GLN A 104 -1.70 -9.67 -6.26
CA GLN A 104 -1.00 -9.79 -4.99
C GLN A 104 0.44 -10.28 -5.16
N GLY A 105 1.36 -9.71 -4.38
CA GLY A 105 2.78 -10.03 -4.44
C GLY A 105 3.54 -9.29 -5.54
N ALA A 106 2.93 -8.32 -6.23
CA ALA A 106 3.66 -7.40 -7.08
C ALA A 106 4.40 -6.35 -6.23
N PRO A 107 5.67 -6.04 -6.53
CA PRO A 107 6.37 -4.94 -5.86
C PRO A 107 5.84 -3.61 -6.38
N VAL A 108 5.35 -2.77 -5.48
CA VAL A 108 4.73 -1.48 -5.83
C VAL A 108 5.34 -0.32 -5.06
N MET A 109 5.15 0.87 -5.61
CA MET A 109 5.53 2.12 -5.02
C MET A 109 4.36 3.11 -5.16
N VAL A 110 3.89 3.66 -4.04
CA VAL A 110 2.80 4.64 -4.00
C VAL A 110 3.28 5.94 -3.39
N GLU A 111 2.84 7.06 -3.97
CA GLU A 111 3.11 8.40 -3.47
C GLU A 111 1.84 9.02 -2.89
N GLY A 112 1.98 9.78 -1.80
CA GLY A 112 0.88 10.45 -1.14
C GLY A 112 1.31 11.18 0.11
N TYR A 113 0.41 11.33 1.06
CA TYR A 113 0.63 12.04 2.32
C TYR A 113 0.22 11.16 3.49
N LEU A 114 1.04 11.09 4.52
CA LEU A 114 0.65 10.40 5.75
C LEU A 114 -0.43 11.21 6.47
N SER A 115 -1.52 10.55 6.80
CA SER A 115 -2.66 11.14 7.50
C SER A 115 -3.02 10.34 8.74
N HIS A 116 -3.90 10.86 9.57
CA HIS A 116 -4.47 10.26 10.75
C HIS A 116 -3.43 9.99 11.87
N GLN A 117 -2.72 8.88 11.84
CA GLN A 117 -1.69 8.50 12.85
C GLN A 117 -0.77 7.40 12.31
N VAL A 118 0.31 7.12 13.05
CA VAL A 118 1.05 5.86 12.98
C VAL A 118 0.57 4.99 14.14
N LYS A 119 -0.21 3.94 13.86
CA LYS A 119 -0.70 3.01 14.87
C LYS A 119 0.35 1.93 15.09
N VAL A 120 0.86 1.82 16.30
CA VAL A 120 1.98 0.93 16.66
C VAL A 120 1.61 -0.16 17.69
N GLN A 121 0.35 -0.25 18.03
CA GLN A 121 -0.17 -1.24 18.96
C GLN A 121 -1.49 -1.79 18.46
N ASP A 122 -1.74 -3.06 18.70
CA ASP A 122 -3.04 -3.66 18.47
C ASP A 122 -3.91 -3.65 19.72
N GLU A 123 -5.21 -3.70 19.46
CA GLU A 123 -6.24 -3.95 20.46
C GLU A 123 -6.61 -5.43 20.47
N LYS A 124 -7.10 -5.92 21.59
CA LYS A 124 -7.55 -7.31 21.67
C LYS A 124 -8.72 -7.55 20.70
N PRO A 125 -8.70 -8.67 19.93
CA PRO A 125 -7.84 -9.85 20.13
C PRO A 125 -6.43 -9.77 19.51
N GLY A 126 -6.04 -8.73 18.78
CA GLY A 126 -4.83 -8.66 17.98
C GLY A 126 -4.96 -9.44 16.66
N GLU A 127 -3.95 -9.35 15.80
CA GLU A 127 -3.93 -10.02 14.50
C GLU A 127 -3.34 -11.44 14.58
N SER A 128 -3.97 -12.39 13.88
CA SER A 128 -3.47 -13.78 13.81
C SER A 128 -2.11 -13.88 13.14
N ALA A 129 -1.78 -12.99 12.20
CA ALA A 129 -0.47 -12.91 11.57
C ALA A 129 0.66 -12.75 12.60
N ASN A 130 0.39 -12.04 13.69
CA ASN A 130 1.31 -11.81 14.81
C ASN A 130 0.92 -12.59 16.08
N CYS A 131 0.16 -13.68 15.92
CA CYS A 131 -0.27 -14.56 17.02
C CYS A 131 -1.01 -13.85 18.15
N ASN A 132 -1.80 -12.82 17.81
CA ASN A 132 -2.57 -12.03 18.76
C ASN A 132 -1.71 -11.27 19.79
N LEU A 133 -0.45 -11.01 19.48
CA LEU A 133 0.43 -10.14 20.26
C LEU A 133 -0.02 -8.68 20.14
N LEU A 134 0.36 -7.82 21.07
CA LEU A 134 -0.20 -6.47 21.17
C LEU A 134 0.85 -5.35 21.32
N GLN A 135 2.12 -5.70 21.59
CA GLN A 135 3.15 -4.71 21.89
C GLN A 135 3.79 -4.11 20.62
N PRO A 136 4.30 -2.89 20.66
CA PRO A 136 4.83 -2.20 19.47
C PRO A 136 5.92 -2.93 18.69
N ASN A 137 6.70 -3.77 19.35
CA ASN A 137 7.76 -4.58 18.72
C ASN A 137 7.26 -5.93 18.20
N GLU A 138 5.99 -6.26 18.43
CA GLU A 138 5.37 -7.56 18.15
C GLU A 138 4.33 -7.51 17.05
N VAL A 139 3.81 -6.31 16.74
CA VAL A 139 2.67 -6.11 15.82
C VAL A 139 3.07 -5.30 14.59
N ASP A 140 2.23 -5.32 13.57
CA ASP A 140 2.38 -4.47 12.41
C ASP A 140 2.11 -3.00 12.79
N TRP A 141 2.87 -2.08 12.17
CA TRP A 141 2.58 -0.66 12.33
C TRP A 141 1.76 -0.20 11.12
N HIS A 142 0.56 0.26 11.39
CA HIS A 142 -0.35 0.77 10.37
C HIS A 142 -0.11 2.26 10.13
N MET A 143 -0.01 2.61 8.86
CA MET A 143 0.05 3.99 8.39
C MET A 143 -1.00 4.20 7.30
N TYR A 144 -1.40 5.43 7.12
CA TYR A 144 -2.53 5.82 6.28
C TYR A 144 -2.05 6.81 5.23
N ILE A 145 -2.06 6.41 3.95
CA ILE A 145 -1.68 7.28 2.83
C ILE A 145 -2.92 7.80 2.13
N THR A 146 -2.97 9.12 1.97
CA THR A 146 -4.03 9.83 1.23
C THR A 146 -3.47 10.56 0.01
N ASN A 147 -4.36 10.88 -0.93
CA ASN A 147 -3.99 11.57 -2.18
C ASN A 147 -3.64 13.05 -1.97
N ALA A 148 -4.09 13.66 -0.88
CA ALA A 148 -3.83 15.04 -0.52
C ALA A 148 -3.66 15.17 1.00
N PRO A 149 -2.99 16.22 1.49
CA PRO A 149 -2.82 16.44 2.93
C PRO A 149 -4.18 16.55 3.65
N ASN A 150 -4.20 16.14 4.92
CA ASN A 150 -5.35 16.31 5.82
C ASN A 150 -6.67 15.67 5.36
N GLN A 151 -6.61 14.67 4.48
CA GLN A 151 -7.79 13.87 4.15
C GLN A 151 -8.11 12.89 5.28
N GLY A 152 -9.40 12.51 5.38
CA GLY A 152 -9.86 11.58 6.41
C GLY A 152 -9.45 10.12 6.13
N ILE A 153 -9.53 9.29 7.17
CA ILE A 153 -9.17 7.87 7.14
C ILE A 153 -9.95 7.08 6.08
N ALA A 154 -11.21 7.39 5.85
CA ALA A 154 -12.06 6.79 4.82
C ALA A 154 -11.49 6.93 3.39
N GLN A 155 -10.54 7.84 3.20
CA GLN A 155 -9.85 8.09 1.93
C GLN A 155 -8.42 7.56 1.95
N ALA A 156 -8.02 6.82 2.96
CA ALA A 156 -6.66 6.32 3.07
C ALA A 156 -6.49 4.95 2.41
N VAL A 157 -5.33 4.73 1.81
CA VAL A 157 -4.77 3.41 1.54
C VAL A 157 -3.93 3.02 2.74
N ILE A 158 -4.12 1.80 3.23
CA ILE A 158 -3.35 1.28 4.36
C ILE A 158 -1.98 0.79 3.86
N VAL A 159 -0.95 1.10 4.62
CA VAL A 159 0.42 0.64 4.37
C VAL A 159 1.05 0.23 5.71
N GLU A 160 1.72 -0.93 5.73
CA GLU A 160 2.12 -1.56 6.99
C GLU A 160 3.56 -2.05 6.99
N THR A 161 4.27 -1.81 8.11
CA THR A 161 5.54 -2.48 8.40
C THR A 161 5.29 -3.67 9.29
N THR A 162 6.05 -4.73 9.16
CA THR A 162 5.91 -5.90 10.05
C THR A 162 7.02 -5.96 11.11
N PRO A 163 6.78 -6.60 12.25
CA PRO A 163 7.83 -6.79 13.26
C PRO A 163 8.97 -7.67 12.75
N ARG A 164 8.76 -8.41 11.65
CA ARG A 164 9.77 -9.26 11.02
C ARG A 164 10.75 -8.47 10.15
N THR A 165 10.27 -7.43 9.47
CA THR A 165 11.10 -6.61 8.56
C THR A 165 11.66 -5.37 9.25
N ARG A 166 10.98 -4.79 10.24
CA ARG A 166 11.45 -3.59 10.95
C ARG A 166 12.88 -3.68 11.51
N PRO A 167 13.37 -4.83 12.04
CA PRO A 167 14.77 -4.93 12.48
C PRO A 167 15.82 -4.72 11.38
N LEU A 168 15.42 -4.80 10.10
CA LEU A 168 16.28 -4.52 8.94
C LEU A 168 16.38 -3.02 8.64
N HIS A 169 15.60 -2.21 9.34
CA HIS A 169 15.44 -0.78 9.13
C HIS A 169 15.68 0.01 10.42
N HIS A 170 15.96 1.30 10.28
CA HIS A 170 16.08 2.25 11.38
C HIS A 170 14.82 3.11 11.55
N TRP A 171 13.66 2.59 11.15
CA TRP A 171 12.40 3.33 11.27
C TRP A 171 12.06 3.59 12.72
N ASN A 172 11.68 4.83 12.98
CA ASN A 172 11.32 5.33 14.30
C ASN A 172 9.91 5.88 14.28
N GLU A 173 9.04 5.38 15.16
CA GLU A 173 7.65 5.81 15.27
C GLU A 173 7.54 7.34 15.40
N VAL A 174 8.35 7.95 16.31
CA VAL A 174 8.29 9.40 16.56
C VAL A 174 8.66 10.20 15.29
N ALA A 175 9.61 9.71 14.50
CA ALA A 175 9.98 10.34 13.23
C ALA A 175 8.88 10.21 12.20
N LEU A 176 8.26 9.04 12.08
CA LEU A 176 7.13 8.80 11.17
C LEU A 176 5.91 9.62 11.58
N GLN A 177 5.61 9.69 12.88
CA GLN A 177 4.48 10.48 13.39
C GLN A 177 4.64 11.98 13.09
N LYS A 178 5.86 12.51 13.00
CA LYS A 178 6.11 13.91 12.60
C LYS A 178 5.76 14.21 11.13
N LEU A 179 5.65 13.20 10.29
CA LEU A 179 5.24 13.34 8.89
C LEU A 179 3.71 13.34 8.74
N VAL A 180 2.99 12.86 9.74
CA VAL A 180 1.53 12.75 9.72
C VAL A 180 0.88 14.11 9.73
N ASN A 181 -0.15 14.28 8.88
CA ASN A 181 -0.91 15.53 8.71
C ASN A 181 -0.04 16.75 8.34
N THR A 182 1.05 16.51 7.63
CA THR A 182 1.90 17.55 7.07
C THR A 182 1.72 17.66 5.55
N ASN A 183 2.32 18.69 4.95
CA ASN A 183 2.39 18.83 3.50
C ASN A 183 3.62 18.09 2.90
N ASN A 184 4.33 17.30 3.69
CA ASN A 184 5.45 16.50 3.21
C ASN A 184 4.92 15.28 2.48
N GLN A 185 5.22 15.19 1.19
CA GLN A 185 4.88 14.03 0.40
C GLN A 185 5.78 12.86 0.78
N VAL A 186 5.21 11.68 0.89
CA VAL A 186 5.93 10.43 1.14
C VAL A 186 5.79 9.50 -0.05
N ARG A 187 6.79 8.64 -0.20
CA ARG A 187 6.82 7.53 -1.16
C ARG A 187 7.02 6.25 -0.38
N ILE A 188 6.07 5.35 -0.49
CA ILE A 188 6.08 4.06 0.20
C ILE A 188 6.23 2.96 -0.83
N SER A 189 7.23 2.12 -0.64
CA SER A 189 7.48 0.95 -1.48
C SER A 189 7.34 -0.34 -0.68
N GLY A 190 6.82 -1.38 -1.32
CA GLY A 190 6.60 -2.67 -0.68
C GLY A 190 5.83 -3.62 -1.59
N TRP A 191 5.13 -4.54 -1.00
CA TRP A 191 4.39 -5.57 -1.70
C TRP A 191 2.90 -5.25 -1.75
N LEU A 192 2.30 -5.39 -2.92
CA LEU A 192 0.85 -5.25 -3.08
C LEU A 192 0.15 -6.45 -2.45
N MET A 193 -0.76 -6.19 -1.52
CA MET A 193 -1.54 -7.21 -0.82
C MET A 193 -3.03 -6.88 -0.87
N TYR A 194 -3.88 -7.89 -0.88
CA TYR A 194 -5.33 -7.79 -0.77
C TYR A 194 -5.78 -8.32 0.58
N ASP A 195 -6.21 -7.42 1.47
CA ASP A 195 -6.73 -7.79 2.78
C ASP A 195 -8.25 -7.90 2.77
N PHE A 196 -8.74 -9.11 2.53
CA PHE A 196 -10.18 -9.38 2.43
C PHE A 196 -10.93 -9.27 3.77
N GLN A 197 -10.22 -9.23 4.90
CA GLN A 197 -10.84 -9.12 6.24
C GLN A 197 -11.53 -7.78 6.44
N HIS A 198 -11.06 -6.74 5.77
CA HIS A 198 -11.46 -5.36 5.99
C HIS A 198 -12.41 -4.79 4.91
N VAL A 199 -13.07 -5.65 4.13
CA VAL A 199 -14.01 -5.23 3.07
C VAL A 199 -15.14 -4.33 3.60
N SER A 200 -15.62 -4.58 4.81
CA SER A 200 -16.67 -3.77 5.46
C SER A 200 -16.21 -2.37 5.86
N GLU A 201 -14.91 -2.11 5.89
CA GLU A 201 -14.33 -0.83 6.29
C GLU A 201 -14.17 0.15 5.11
N ILE A 202 -14.39 -0.31 3.87
CA ILE A 202 -14.27 0.55 2.68
C ILE A 202 -15.27 1.70 2.78
N GLY A 203 -14.73 2.93 2.67
CA GLY A 203 -15.51 4.17 2.76
C GLY A 203 -15.74 4.69 4.18
N THR A 204 -15.28 3.98 5.23
CA THR A 204 -15.32 4.40 6.63
C THR A 204 -13.92 4.51 7.25
N GLU A 205 -13.15 3.43 7.18
CA GLU A 205 -11.81 3.31 7.79
C GLU A 205 -10.69 3.26 6.73
N ARG A 206 -11.03 3.01 5.46
CA ARG A 206 -10.09 2.93 4.35
C ARG A 206 -10.77 3.19 3.00
N ALA A 207 -9.98 3.56 1.99
CA ALA A 207 -10.48 3.73 0.62
C ALA A 207 -10.62 2.40 -0.14
N THR A 208 -9.84 1.40 0.23
CA THR A 208 -9.72 0.11 -0.45
C THR A 208 -9.15 -0.93 0.51
N VAL A 209 -9.33 -2.20 0.19
CA VAL A 209 -8.66 -3.32 0.87
C VAL A 209 -7.31 -3.70 0.24
N TRP A 210 -6.91 -2.99 -0.82
CA TRP A 210 -5.56 -3.10 -1.33
C TRP A 210 -4.59 -2.32 -0.45
N GLU A 211 -3.50 -2.95 -0.07
CA GLU A 211 -2.50 -2.44 0.86
C GLU A 211 -1.09 -2.55 0.28
N VAL A 212 -0.16 -1.78 0.83
CA VAL A 212 1.27 -2.05 0.70
C VAL A 212 1.74 -2.76 1.97
N HIS A 213 1.90 -4.07 1.89
CA HIS A 213 2.19 -4.91 3.04
C HIS A 213 3.09 -6.12 2.67
N PRO A 214 4.25 -6.28 3.29
CA PRO A 214 4.92 -5.29 4.12
C PRO A 214 5.55 -4.16 3.30
N ILE A 215 5.69 -3.01 3.95
CA ILE A 215 6.55 -1.93 3.48
C ILE A 215 8.01 -2.40 3.53
N THR A 216 8.78 -2.04 2.51
CA THR A 216 10.21 -2.32 2.41
C THR A 216 11.06 -1.06 2.25
N ARG A 217 10.42 0.12 2.03
CA ARG A 217 11.10 1.41 1.94
C ARG A 217 10.12 2.55 2.18
N ILE A 218 10.58 3.57 2.91
CA ILE A 218 9.86 4.82 3.16
C ILE A 218 10.78 5.99 2.78
N GLU A 219 10.31 6.86 1.90
CA GLU A 219 11.01 8.06 1.48
C GLU A 219 10.14 9.30 1.71
N VAL A 220 10.78 10.44 1.95
CA VAL A 220 10.13 11.74 2.05
C VAL A 220 10.68 12.67 0.96
N ALA A 221 9.82 13.50 0.38
CA ALA A 221 10.23 14.47 -0.62
C ALA A 221 11.24 15.47 -0.04
N ASP A 222 12.34 15.72 -0.74
CA ASP A 222 13.43 16.60 -0.29
C ASP A 222 13.18 18.09 -0.56
N GLY A 223 12.01 18.43 -1.14
CA GLY A 223 11.63 19.78 -1.54
C GLY A 223 12.40 20.32 -2.75
N LYS A 224 13.27 19.53 -3.38
CA LYS A 224 14.08 19.88 -4.55
C LYS A 224 13.73 19.03 -5.77
N GLY A 225 12.68 18.24 -5.68
CA GLY A 225 12.22 17.32 -6.73
C GLY A 225 12.82 15.92 -6.61
N GLY A 226 13.53 15.61 -5.53
CA GLY A 226 14.08 14.30 -5.20
C GLY A 226 13.40 13.69 -3.97
N TRP A 227 13.92 12.51 -3.58
CA TRP A 227 13.44 11.72 -2.45
C TRP A 227 14.59 11.34 -1.54
N THR A 228 14.38 11.41 -0.25
CA THR A 228 15.33 11.00 0.78
C THR A 228 14.71 9.87 1.59
N ASP A 229 15.45 8.77 1.74
CA ASP A 229 15.03 7.69 2.61
C ASP A 229 14.86 8.20 4.05
N VAL A 230 13.76 7.85 4.69
CA VAL A 230 13.42 8.34 6.04
C VAL A 230 14.46 7.91 7.08
N GLU A 231 15.18 6.83 6.84
CA GLU A 231 16.29 6.38 7.70
C GLU A 231 17.48 7.34 7.68
N HIS A 232 17.60 8.16 6.63
CA HIS A 232 18.67 9.13 6.42
C HIS A 232 18.18 10.59 6.48
N ALA A 233 16.87 10.81 6.62
CA ALA A 233 16.30 12.14 6.77
C ALA A 233 16.70 12.73 8.14
N ARG A 234 17.34 13.90 8.12
CA ARG A 234 17.78 14.63 9.32
C ARG A 234 16.82 15.76 9.68
#